data_3cef68482a005d7b4d6d882ad2a9b63e
#
_entry.id   3cef68482a005d7b4d6d882ad2a9b63e
#
_cell.length_a   1.000
_cell.length_b   1.000
_cell.length_c   1.000
_cell.angle_alpha   90.00
_cell.angle_beta   90.00
_cell.angle_gamma   90.00
#
_symmetry.space_group_name_H-M   'P 1'
#
loop_
_entity.id
_entity.type
_entity.pdbx_description
1 polymer ?
#
loop_
_entity_poly.entity_id
_entity_poly.type
_entity_poly.pdbx_seq_one_letter_code
_entity_poly.pdbx_strand_id
1 'polypeptide(L)'
;DLVFSVCPARRTPYFNMAKLEDGLAKRVIDHHFTARQQTPPVYDLNASIYVFERAFLLENETGFLWDGKCGIYQMFDTGIIDIDSEEDYRLMEAIARHLYAAMPSFGAVRDAVRK
;
A
#
# COMPACT_ATOMS: atom_id res chain seq x y z
N ASP A 1 -17.88 6.12 -2.45
CA ASP A 1 -18.06 6.16 -0.99
C ASP A 1 -16.72 6.49 -0.29
N LEU A 2 -15.62 5.87 -0.74
CA LEU A 2 -14.29 6.24 -0.25
C LEU A 2 -13.21 6.00 -1.31
N VAL A 3 -12.08 6.70 -1.15
CA VAL A 3 -10.84 6.48 -1.90
C VAL A 3 -9.71 6.38 -0.90
N PHE A 4 -8.83 5.39 -1.07
CA PHE A 4 -7.62 5.27 -0.27
C PHE A 4 -6.37 5.08 -1.12
N SER A 5 -5.23 5.43 -0.54
CA SER A 5 -3.95 5.31 -1.23
C SER A 5 -3.40 3.89 -1.17
N VAL A 6 -2.76 3.49 -2.27
CA VAL A 6 -2.17 2.16 -2.43
C VAL A 6 -0.85 2.26 -3.18
N CYS A 7 -0.04 1.21 -3.08
CA CYS A 7 1.13 1.00 -3.93
C CYS A 7 0.98 -0.29 -4.75
N PRO A 8 1.62 -0.41 -5.91
CA PRO A 8 1.66 -1.68 -6.63
C PRO A 8 2.29 -2.77 -5.75
N ALA A 9 1.57 -3.87 -5.53
CA ALA A 9 2.09 -4.94 -4.69
C ALA A 9 3.27 -5.65 -5.36
N ARG A 10 4.34 -5.88 -4.60
CA ARG A 10 5.50 -6.64 -5.07
C ARG A 10 5.26 -8.14 -5.08
N ARG A 11 4.25 -8.60 -4.34
CA ARG A 11 3.83 -10.00 -4.26
C ARG A 11 2.35 -10.11 -4.59
N THR A 12 1.91 -11.31 -4.92
CA THR A 12 0.50 -11.55 -5.23
C THR A 12 0.01 -12.84 -4.58
N PRO A 13 -1.17 -12.82 -3.95
CA PRO A 13 -1.75 -14.01 -3.32
C PRO A 13 -2.05 -15.13 -4.33
N TYR A 14 -2.13 -14.81 -5.60
CA TYR A 14 -2.35 -15.79 -6.67
C TYR A 14 -1.09 -16.54 -7.11
N PHE A 15 0.12 -16.08 -6.77
CA PHE A 15 1.33 -16.67 -7.33
C PHE A 15 2.46 -16.90 -6.33
N ASN A 16 2.89 -15.89 -5.58
CA ASN A 16 4.11 -15.94 -4.78
C ASN A 16 3.92 -15.60 -3.29
N MET A 17 2.70 -15.80 -2.79
CA MET A 17 2.39 -15.78 -1.37
C MET A 17 1.85 -17.14 -0.93
N ALA A 18 2.26 -17.59 0.24
CA ALA A 18 1.80 -18.85 0.83
C ALA A 18 1.15 -18.59 2.20
N LYS A 19 0.15 -19.39 2.52
CA LYS A 19 -0.42 -19.56 3.86
C LYS A 19 -0.01 -20.91 4.43
N LEU A 20 0.04 -21.03 5.74
CA LEU A 20 0.21 -22.29 6.41
C LEU A 20 -1.16 -22.85 6.79
N GLU A 21 -1.45 -24.09 6.39
CA GLU A 21 -2.70 -24.76 6.67
C GLU A 21 -2.39 -26.23 6.98
N ASP A 22 -2.75 -26.69 8.19
CA ASP A 22 -2.44 -28.03 8.70
C ASP A 22 -0.94 -28.39 8.66
N GLY A 23 -0.07 -27.41 8.90
CA GLY A 23 1.38 -27.58 8.87
C GLY A 23 2.01 -27.63 7.48
N LEU A 24 1.22 -27.45 6.43
CA LEU A 24 1.66 -27.46 5.03
C LEU A 24 1.51 -26.08 4.40
N ALA A 25 2.50 -25.70 3.61
CA ALA A 25 2.43 -24.47 2.82
C ALA A 25 1.49 -24.65 1.63
N LYS A 26 0.48 -23.78 1.53
CA LYS A 26 -0.43 -23.70 0.39
C LYS A 26 -0.42 -22.29 -0.17
N ARG A 27 -0.73 -22.14 -1.46
CA ARG A 27 -0.92 -20.82 -2.07
C ARG A 27 -2.08 -20.08 -1.38
N VAL A 28 -1.99 -18.76 -1.21
CA VAL A 28 -3.05 -18.00 -0.53
C VAL A 28 -4.37 -18.08 -1.27
N ILE A 29 -4.34 -17.84 -2.60
CA ILE A 29 -5.49 -18.06 -3.49
C ILE A 29 -5.11 -19.15 -4.48
N ASP A 30 -5.84 -20.25 -4.47
CA ASP A 30 -5.61 -21.35 -5.40
C ASP A 30 -6.12 -20.98 -6.80
N HIS A 31 -5.20 -20.95 -7.75
CA HIS A 31 -5.48 -20.66 -9.15
C HIS A 31 -4.37 -21.25 -10.03
N HIS A 32 -4.69 -21.52 -11.32
CA HIS A 32 -3.77 -22.16 -12.26
C HIS A 32 -2.85 -21.18 -13.00
N PHE A 33 -2.51 -20.03 -12.41
CA PHE A 33 -1.51 -19.13 -12.99
C PHE A 33 -0.11 -19.74 -12.90
N THR A 34 0.60 -19.75 -14.01
CA THR A 34 1.98 -20.26 -14.12
C THR A 34 3.01 -19.15 -14.12
N ALA A 35 2.59 -17.90 -14.34
CA ALA A 35 3.44 -16.73 -14.34
C ALA A 35 2.75 -15.53 -13.66
N ARG A 36 3.54 -14.68 -13.00
CA ARG A 36 3.03 -13.49 -12.30
C ARG A 36 2.25 -12.55 -13.23
N GLN A 37 2.67 -12.42 -14.47
CA GLN A 37 2.05 -11.53 -15.46
C GLN A 37 0.62 -11.94 -15.86
N GLN A 38 0.22 -13.16 -15.53
CA GLN A 38 -1.14 -13.67 -15.77
C GLN A 38 -2.10 -13.34 -14.62
N THR A 39 -1.56 -12.91 -13.48
CA THR A 39 -2.40 -12.61 -12.31
C THR A 39 -3.05 -11.24 -12.44
N PRO A 40 -4.25 -11.06 -11.85
CA PRO A 40 -4.83 -9.72 -11.72
C PRO A 40 -3.87 -8.77 -11.02
N PRO A 41 -3.90 -7.46 -11.33
CA PRO A 41 -3.16 -6.48 -10.56
C PRO A 41 -3.65 -6.47 -9.12
N VAL A 42 -2.70 -6.45 -8.19
CA VAL A 42 -2.95 -6.33 -6.75
C VAL A 42 -2.14 -5.18 -6.18
N TYR A 43 -2.65 -4.61 -5.11
CA TYR A 43 -2.08 -3.42 -4.48
C TYR A 43 -1.92 -3.65 -2.99
N ASP A 44 -0.86 -3.10 -2.43
CA ASP A 44 -0.67 -2.99 -0.98
C ASP A 44 -1.31 -1.69 -0.49
N LEU A 45 -2.11 -1.76 0.58
CA LEU A 45 -2.60 -0.57 1.27
C LEU A 45 -1.43 0.04 2.04
N ASN A 46 -1.16 1.32 1.77
CA ASN A 46 -0.05 2.03 2.43
C ASN A 46 -0.48 2.90 3.61
N ALA A 47 -1.74 2.83 3.99
CA ALA A 47 -2.33 3.53 5.14
C ALA A 47 -2.08 5.05 5.21
N SER A 48 -1.68 5.68 4.10
CA SER A 48 -1.24 7.08 4.11
C SER A 48 -2.39 8.08 3.93
N ILE A 49 -3.34 7.78 3.03
CA ILE A 49 -4.43 8.71 2.70
C ILE A 49 -5.74 7.94 2.60
N TYR A 50 -6.76 8.43 3.32
CA TYR A 50 -8.15 7.97 3.22
C TYR A 50 -9.05 9.18 3.04
N VAL A 51 -9.88 9.16 2.01
CA VAL A 51 -10.87 10.19 1.71
C VAL A 51 -12.25 9.55 1.69
N PHE A 52 -13.14 9.99 2.55
CA PHE A 52 -14.48 9.45 2.70
C PHE A 52 -15.54 10.42 2.20
N GLU A 53 -16.56 9.91 1.56
CA GLU A 53 -17.81 10.61 1.41
C GLU A 53 -18.49 10.73 2.78
N ARG A 54 -18.94 11.94 3.12
CA ARG A 54 -19.51 12.21 4.44
C ARG A 54 -20.73 11.33 4.76
N ALA A 55 -21.59 11.09 3.78
CA ALA A 55 -22.76 10.25 3.97
C ALA A 55 -22.36 8.82 4.35
N PHE A 56 -21.45 8.21 3.61
CA PHE A 56 -20.94 6.88 3.92
C PHE A 56 -20.32 6.79 5.31
N LEU A 57 -19.51 7.78 5.69
CA LEU A 57 -18.85 7.79 7.02
C LEU A 57 -19.85 7.84 8.18
N LEU A 58 -20.99 8.53 8.00
CA LEU A 58 -22.01 8.67 9.03
C LEU A 58 -23.00 7.51 9.09
N GLU A 59 -23.20 6.83 7.97
CA GLU A 59 -24.22 5.77 7.80
C GLU A 59 -23.61 4.36 7.90
N ASN A 60 -22.30 4.22 7.82
CA ASN A 60 -21.62 2.93 7.94
C ASN A 60 -21.55 2.46 9.40
N GLU A 61 -22.54 1.71 9.83
CA GLU A 61 -22.68 1.18 11.19
C GLU A 61 -21.63 0.11 11.52
N THR A 62 -21.09 -0.58 10.52
CA THR A 62 -20.13 -1.68 10.73
C THR A 62 -18.72 -1.19 10.98
N GLY A 63 -18.37 -0.01 10.47
CA GLY A 63 -17.01 0.53 10.49
C GLY A 63 -16.03 -0.16 9.51
N PHE A 64 -16.51 -1.13 8.70
CA PHE A 64 -15.66 -1.77 7.69
C PHE A 64 -15.59 -0.93 6.41
N LEU A 65 -14.36 -0.65 5.97
CA LEU A 65 -14.11 0.10 4.73
C LEU A 65 -14.71 -0.59 3.50
N TRP A 66 -14.64 -1.92 3.47
CA TRP A 66 -15.05 -2.73 2.32
C TRP A 66 -16.56 -2.84 2.09
N ASP A 67 -17.38 -2.33 3.01
CA ASP A 67 -18.83 -2.25 2.83
C ASP A 67 -19.22 -1.13 1.86
N GLY A 68 -18.32 -0.18 1.60
CA GLY A 68 -18.51 0.89 0.62
C GLY A 68 -17.93 0.57 -0.76
N LYS A 69 -18.26 1.41 -1.72
CA LYS A 69 -17.62 1.43 -3.04
C LYS A 69 -16.25 2.08 -2.91
N CYS A 70 -15.21 1.24 -2.91
CA CYS A 70 -13.83 1.66 -2.72
C CYS A 70 -13.16 2.01 -4.04
N GLY A 71 -12.68 3.24 -4.16
CA GLY A 71 -11.72 3.65 -5.18
C GLY A 71 -10.29 3.60 -4.64
N ILE A 72 -9.31 3.56 -5.54
CA ILE A 72 -7.90 3.61 -5.17
C ILE A 72 -7.20 4.80 -5.80
N TYR A 73 -6.23 5.37 -5.07
CA TYR A 73 -5.24 6.31 -5.59
C TYR A 73 -3.85 5.70 -5.48
N GLN A 74 -3.25 5.41 -6.62
CA GLN A 74 -1.95 4.76 -6.65
C GLN A 74 -0.84 5.76 -6.38
N MET A 75 -0.05 5.49 -5.34
CA MET A 75 1.16 6.23 -4.99
C MET A 75 2.41 5.50 -5.52
N PHE A 76 3.58 6.11 -5.31
CA PHE A 76 4.86 5.49 -5.65
C PHE A 76 5.20 4.32 -4.71
N ASP A 77 6.04 3.40 -5.19
CA ASP A 77 6.31 2.09 -4.58
C ASP A 77 6.92 2.14 -3.17
N THR A 78 7.65 3.18 -2.82
CA THR A 78 8.24 3.35 -1.48
C THR A 78 7.29 3.89 -0.43
N GLY A 79 6.02 4.16 -0.78
CA GLY A 79 5.01 4.68 0.13
C GLY A 79 4.38 3.65 1.08
N ILE A 80 4.92 2.43 1.15
CA ILE A 80 4.39 1.34 1.98
C ILE A 80 5.13 1.14 3.32
N ILE A 81 6.15 1.95 3.59
CA ILE A 81 6.95 1.78 4.80
C ILE A 81 6.33 2.60 5.93
N ASP A 82 5.77 1.90 6.90
CA ASP A 82 5.38 2.47 8.19
C ASP A 82 6.59 2.53 9.12
N ILE A 83 6.64 3.54 9.98
CA ILE A 83 7.72 3.74 10.94
C ILE A 83 7.24 3.25 12.31
N ASP A 84 7.42 1.96 12.57
CA ASP A 84 7.05 1.32 13.83
C ASP A 84 8.28 1.06 14.73
N SER A 85 9.47 1.12 14.17
CA SER A 85 10.72 0.84 14.86
C SER A 85 11.82 1.84 14.49
N GLU A 86 12.89 1.85 15.28
CA GLU A 86 14.11 2.63 14.99
C GLU A 86 14.78 2.17 13.69
N GLU A 87 14.65 0.89 13.34
CA GLU A 87 15.17 0.34 12.09
C GLU A 87 14.41 0.86 10.89
N ASP A 88 13.06 0.91 10.97
CA ASP A 88 12.21 1.49 9.92
C ASP A 88 12.54 2.98 9.71
N TYR A 89 12.75 3.71 10.81
CA TYR A 89 13.16 5.11 10.73
C TYR A 89 14.47 5.29 9.96
N ARG A 90 15.49 4.48 10.25
CA ARG A 90 16.79 4.52 9.55
C ARG A 90 16.66 4.15 8.08
N LEU A 91 15.84 3.16 7.77
CA LEU A 91 15.54 2.76 6.40
C LEU A 91 14.83 3.88 5.65
N MET A 92 13.80 4.47 6.26
CA MET A 92 13.07 5.59 5.68
C MET A 92 13.97 6.82 5.46
N GLU A 93 14.88 7.12 6.40
CA GLU A 93 15.86 8.20 6.23
C GLU A 93 16.76 7.98 5.01
N ALA A 94 17.23 6.75 4.80
CA ALA A 94 18.04 6.41 3.64
C ALA A 94 17.26 6.55 2.31
N ILE A 95 16.01 6.10 2.29
CA ILE A 95 15.10 6.25 1.15
C ILE A 95 14.83 7.74 0.87
N ALA A 96 14.53 8.52 1.90
CA ALA A 96 14.26 9.95 1.76
C ALA A 96 15.47 10.71 1.21
N ARG A 97 16.68 10.40 1.67
CA ARG A 97 17.92 10.98 1.11
C ARG A 97 18.07 10.67 -0.37
N HIS A 98 17.78 9.43 -0.79
CA HIS A 98 17.82 9.05 -2.19
C HIS A 98 16.76 9.81 -3.01
N LEU A 99 15.52 9.87 -2.53
CA LEU A 99 14.43 10.56 -3.23
C LEU A 99 14.69 12.06 -3.36
N TYR A 100 15.19 12.72 -2.32
CA TYR A 100 15.54 14.15 -2.37
C TYR A 100 16.66 14.45 -3.36
N ALA A 101 17.59 13.51 -3.56
CA ALA A 101 18.65 13.67 -4.55
C ALA A 101 18.21 13.36 -5.98
N ALA A 102 17.37 12.33 -6.15
CA ALA A 102 16.97 11.80 -7.45
C ALA A 102 15.73 12.50 -8.05
N MET A 103 14.86 13.07 -7.20
CA MET A 103 13.57 13.65 -7.61
C MET A 103 13.45 15.12 -7.16
N PRO A 104 13.62 16.10 -8.07
CA PRO A 104 13.59 17.53 -7.72
C PRO A 104 12.30 17.98 -7.00
N SER A 105 11.15 17.37 -7.33
CA SER A 105 9.87 17.68 -6.69
C SER A 105 9.86 17.41 -5.19
N PHE A 106 10.48 16.30 -4.75
CA PHE A 106 10.63 15.99 -3.33
C PHE A 106 11.59 16.96 -2.63
N GLY A 107 12.69 17.33 -3.29
CA GLY A 107 13.61 18.34 -2.80
C GLY A 107 12.92 19.68 -2.58
N ALA A 108 12.09 20.12 -3.51
CA ALA A 108 11.36 21.38 -3.41
C ALA A 108 10.38 21.41 -2.22
N VAL A 109 9.68 20.30 -1.94
CA VAL A 109 8.81 20.18 -0.75
C VAL A 109 9.61 20.31 0.54
N ARG A 110 10.72 19.56 0.67
CA ARG A 110 11.63 19.67 1.82
C ARG A 110 12.09 21.09 2.06
N ASP A 111 12.51 21.78 1.02
CA ASP A 111 13.08 23.13 1.12
C ASP A 111 12.01 24.18 1.44
N ALA A 112 10.76 23.95 1.04
CA ALA A 112 9.63 24.80 1.40
C ALA A 112 9.27 24.72 2.89
N VAL A 113 9.45 23.58 3.53
CA VAL A 113 9.14 23.37 4.96
C VAL A 113 10.25 23.92 5.88
N ARG A 114 11.48 24.06 5.39
CA ARG A 114 12.63 24.57 6.16
C ARG A 114 12.72 26.09 6.27
N LYS A 115 11.79 26.82 5.65
CA LYS A 115 11.69 28.28 5.76
C LYS A 115 10.79 28.69 6.92
#